data_11557e369d2a6c03151ecb4eb32c21ab
#
_entry.id   11557e369d2a6c03151ecb4eb32c21ab
#
_cell.length_a   1.000
_cell.length_b   1.000
_cell.length_c   1.000
_cell.angle_alpha   90.00
_cell.angle_beta   90.00
_cell.angle_gamma   90.00
#
_symmetry.space_group_name_H-M   'P 1'
#
loop_
_entity.id
_entity.type
_entity.pdbx_description
1 polymer ?
#
loop_
_entity_poly.entity_id
_entity_poly.type
_entity_poly.pdbx_seq_one_letter_code
_entity_poly.pdbx_strand_id
1 'polypeptide(L)'
;MTLGQRIKRFRLLNDIRQEDMAERMEVSRATLINYEKGYTSINVDVLERLKNAYPNFELDDQKTQKPQIIKDNIINFKVLYDVLHEGSRYIFLFTFFIMLIGVGSSFLFTKFYSAEISLYPAKKDMTQGLGQFQSLAMNLGMNTPKNDQNFNIPDVVKSRLIANKAINQRWLTKNGEKIKLIDLWKINKSSLLSIFNSNTIDSLYIKEKAVKKFNSCISVIEDRLSGLIRITTTLEDPIIAAGVANFIGKEVQLYIQKENSAQSTKEKSFISERVAIVKKELEFSELSLKDFKERNRGFEDSPELFMIFSQL
;
A
#
# COMPACT_ATOMS: atom_id res chain seq x y z
N MET A 1 7.83 -6.68 -57.19
CA MET A 1 7.60 -7.48 -58.39
C MET A 1 7.99 -8.91 -58.07
N THR A 2 7.11 -9.89 -58.32
CA THR A 2 7.43 -11.30 -57.98
C THR A 2 8.51 -11.82 -58.92
N LEU A 3 9.26 -12.87 -58.51
CA LEU A 3 10.29 -13.50 -59.33
C LEU A 3 9.71 -13.97 -60.70
N GLY A 4 8.51 -14.54 -60.70
CA GLY A 4 7.83 -14.97 -61.92
C GLY A 4 7.51 -13.78 -62.84
N GLN A 5 7.10 -12.65 -62.29
CA GLN A 5 6.87 -11.43 -63.10
C GLN A 5 8.17 -10.88 -63.69
N ARG A 6 9.33 -11.04 -62.99
CA ARG A 6 10.63 -10.64 -63.53
C ARG A 6 11.06 -11.56 -64.69
N ILE A 7 10.88 -12.84 -64.55
CA ILE A 7 11.14 -13.83 -65.61
C ILE A 7 10.30 -13.48 -66.87
N LYS A 8 9.00 -13.20 -66.67
CA LYS A 8 8.12 -12.81 -67.75
C LYS A 8 8.58 -11.51 -68.42
N ARG A 9 8.97 -10.48 -67.66
CA ARG A 9 9.48 -9.22 -68.18
C ARG A 9 10.79 -9.40 -68.92
N PHE A 10 11.74 -10.16 -68.38
CA PHE A 10 12.99 -10.47 -69.05
C PHE A 10 12.77 -11.17 -70.37
N ARG A 11 11.89 -12.19 -70.39
CA ARG A 11 11.53 -12.92 -71.61
C ARG A 11 10.96 -11.97 -72.68
N LEU A 12 10.03 -11.11 -72.31
CA LEU A 12 9.38 -10.15 -73.21
C LEU A 12 10.36 -9.10 -73.75
N LEU A 13 11.30 -8.63 -72.93
CA LEU A 13 12.30 -7.61 -73.32
C LEU A 13 13.36 -8.19 -74.28
N ASN A 14 13.58 -9.50 -74.28
CA ASN A 14 14.55 -10.17 -75.11
C ASN A 14 13.91 -10.98 -76.27
N ASP A 15 12.60 -10.79 -76.50
CA ASP A 15 11.80 -11.46 -77.53
C ASP A 15 11.91 -12.99 -77.52
N ILE A 16 12.09 -13.58 -76.33
CA ILE A 16 12.17 -15.03 -76.12
C ILE A 16 10.76 -15.64 -76.03
N ARG A 17 10.51 -16.69 -76.83
CA ARG A 17 9.24 -17.44 -76.77
C ARG A 17 9.15 -18.23 -75.47
N GLN A 18 7.91 -18.43 -75.02
CA GLN A 18 7.69 -19.24 -73.78
C GLN A 18 8.22 -20.69 -73.91
N GLU A 19 8.14 -21.23 -75.14
CA GLU A 19 8.62 -22.58 -75.42
C GLU A 19 10.13 -22.66 -75.29
N ASP A 20 10.84 -21.73 -75.93
CA ASP A 20 12.31 -21.65 -75.95
C ASP A 20 12.89 -21.43 -74.54
N MET A 21 12.20 -20.60 -73.72
CA MET A 21 12.60 -20.37 -72.36
C MET A 21 12.32 -21.60 -71.45
N ALA A 22 11.18 -22.23 -71.63
CA ALA A 22 10.81 -23.44 -70.89
C ALA A 22 11.78 -24.60 -71.17
N GLU A 23 12.15 -24.79 -72.46
CA GLU A 23 13.10 -25.77 -72.85
C GLU A 23 14.49 -25.54 -72.21
N ARG A 24 15.00 -24.32 -72.22
CA ARG A 24 16.28 -23.97 -71.60
C ARG A 24 16.27 -24.07 -70.08
N MET A 25 15.12 -23.90 -69.46
CA MET A 25 14.92 -24.11 -68.01
C MET A 25 14.62 -25.57 -67.67
N GLU A 26 14.49 -26.44 -68.65
CA GLU A 26 14.12 -27.85 -68.53
C GLU A 26 12.81 -28.04 -67.76
N VAL A 27 11.81 -27.17 -68.06
CA VAL A 27 10.46 -27.25 -67.53
C VAL A 27 9.40 -27.28 -68.63
N SER A 28 8.21 -27.74 -68.36
CA SER A 28 7.13 -27.68 -69.30
C SER A 28 6.67 -26.21 -69.52
N ARG A 29 6.21 -25.88 -70.71
CA ARG A 29 5.63 -24.58 -71.02
C ARG A 29 4.53 -24.19 -70.03
N ALA A 30 3.69 -25.17 -69.64
CA ALA A 30 2.65 -24.94 -68.61
C ALA A 30 3.23 -24.54 -67.24
N THR A 31 4.35 -25.18 -66.86
CA THR A 31 5.05 -24.84 -65.62
C THR A 31 5.64 -23.46 -65.64
N LEU A 32 6.25 -23.05 -66.78
CA LEU A 32 6.77 -21.68 -66.96
C LEU A 32 5.66 -20.64 -66.87
N ILE A 33 4.47 -20.88 -67.47
CA ILE A 33 3.30 -20.01 -67.36
C ILE A 33 2.84 -19.89 -65.91
N ASN A 34 2.85 -20.98 -65.15
CA ASN A 34 2.48 -20.93 -63.73
C ASN A 34 3.49 -20.15 -62.88
N TYR A 35 4.79 -20.26 -63.20
CA TYR A 35 5.84 -19.42 -62.61
C TYR A 35 5.63 -17.94 -62.92
N GLU A 36 5.39 -17.59 -64.21
CA GLU A 36 5.16 -16.20 -64.64
C GLU A 36 3.93 -15.57 -64.01
N LYS A 37 2.88 -16.39 -63.76
CA LYS A 37 1.66 -15.94 -63.09
C LYS A 37 1.76 -15.92 -61.55
N GLY A 38 2.82 -16.54 -61.01
CA GLY A 38 3.03 -16.63 -59.54
C GLY A 38 2.18 -17.71 -58.86
N TYR A 39 1.62 -18.65 -59.59
CA TYR A 39 0.79 -19.72 -59.03
C TYR A 39 1.63 -20.83 -58.34
N THR A 40 2.87 -20.96 -58.74
CA THR A 40 3.85 -21.92 -58.16
C THR A 40 5.13 -21.21 -57.81
N SER A 41 5.75 -21.61 -56.72
CA SER A 41 7.12 -21.17 -56.34
C SER A 41 8.15 -21.82 -57.25
N ILE A 42 9.15 -21.06 -57.66
CA ILE A 42 10.24 -21.55 -58.52
C ILE A 42 11.24 -22.27 -57.60
N ASN A 43 11.55 -23.51 -57.96
CA ASN A 43 12.54 -24.31 -57.21
C ASN A 43 13.94 -23.77 -57.45
N VAL A 44 14.84 -23.95 -56.46
CA VAL A 44 16.25 -23.48 -56.52
C VAL A 44 16.96 -24.04 -57.73
N ASP A 45 16.75 -25.32 -58.05
CA ASP A 45 17.36 -26.00 -59.23
C ASP A 45 16.96 -25.36 -60.55
N VAL A 46 15.68 -24.98 -60.70
CA VAL A 46 15.14 -24.30 -61.88
C VAL A 46 15.70 -22.89 -62.00
N LEU A 47 15.91 -22.22 -60.88
CA LEU A 47 16.52 -20.92 -60.81
C LEU A 47 17.99 -20.93 -61.24
N GLU A 48 18.70 -21.95 -60.84
CA GLU A 48 20.11 -22.19 -61.23
C GLU A 48 20.22 -22.44 -62.75
N ARG A 49 19.33 -23.26 -63.31
CA ARG A 49 19.26 -23.52 -64.75
C ARG A 49 18.93 -22.24 -65.53
N LEU A 50 17.99 -21.42 -65.01
CA LEU A 50 17.67 -20.12 -65.58
C LEU A 50 18.89 -19.21 -65.62
N LYS A 51 19.66 -19.14 -64.53
CA LYS A 51 20.85 -18.32 -64.44
C LYS A 51 21.97 -18.79 -65.36
N ASN A 52 22.13 -20.12 -65.49
CA ASN A 52 23.08 -20.68 -66.41
C ASN A 52 22.70 -20.49 -67.88
N ALA A 53 21.42 -20.59 -68.21
CA ALA A 53 20.90 -20.36 -69.57
C ALA A 53 20.87 -18.89 -69.98
N TYR A 54 20.71 -18.00 -69.00
CA TYR A 54 20.64 -16.54 -69.24
C TYR A 54 21.50 -15.79 -68.21
N PRO A 55 22.86 -15.69 -68.46
CA PRO A 55 23.76 -15.01 -67.51
C PRO A 55 23.43 -13.53 -67.28
N ASN A 56 22.73 -12.88 -68.24
CA ASN A 56 22.30 -11.50 -68.15
C ASN A 56 21.00 -11.35 -67.38
N PHE A 57 20.38 -12.42 -66.90
CA PHE A 57 19.25 -12.34 -66.00
C PHE A 57 19.72 -12.00 -64.59
N GLU A 58 19.76 -10.74 -64.26
CA GLU A 58 20.06 -10.26 -62.92
C GLU A 58 18.95 -10.65 -61.97
N LEU A 59 19.23 -11.62 -61.09
CA LEU A 59 18.52 -11.74 -59.83
C LEU A 59 18.98 -10.57 -58.99
N ASP A 60 18.24 -9.45 -59.09
CA ASP A 60 18.50 -8.29 -58.27
C ASP A 60 18.19 -8.64 -56.82
N ASP A 61 19.10 -9.36 -56.17
CA ASP A 61 19.09 -9.64 -54.74
C ASP A 61 19.38 -8.39 -53.92
N GLN A 62 19.65 -7.25 -54.58
CA GLN A 62 20.00 -6.03 -53.85
C GLN A 62 18.84 -5.35 -53.17
N LYS A 63 17.56 -5.78 -53.39
CA LYS A 63 16.40 -5.19 -52.65
C LYS A 63 15.85 -6.02 -51.54
N THR A 64 16.43 -7.18 -51.19
CA THR A 64 15.97 -8.02 -50.10
C THR A 64 17.01 -8.25 -49.03
N GLN A 65 18.18 -7.68 -49.09
CA GLN A 65 19.05 -7.59 -47.93
C GLN A 65 18.42 -6.53 -47.03
N LYS A 66 17.71 -7.01 -45.99
CA LYS A 66 17.33 -6.12 -44.86
C LYS A 66 18.62 -5.40 -44.44
N PRO A 67 18.59 -4.07 -44.31
CA PRO A 67 19.76 -3.29 -43.96
C PRO A 67 20.35 -3.88 -42.67
N GLN A 68 21.55 -4.43 -42.75
CA GLN A 68 22.24 -5.01 -41.61
C GLN A 68 22.70 -3.85 -40.72
N ILE A 69 22.00 -3.64 -39.61
CA ILE A 69 22.31 -2.60 -38.62
C ILE A 69 23.66 -2.89 -37.97
N ILE A 70 24.02 -4.18 -37.85
CA ILE A 70 25.29 -4.65 -37.29
C ILE A 70 26.03 -5.42 -38.40
N LYS A 71 27.18 -4.92 -38.80
CA LYS A 71 28.11 -5.61 -39.68
C LYS A 71 29.48 -5.57 -39.02
N ASP A 72 30.13 -6.75 -38.90
CA ASP A 72 31.48 -6.91 -38.33
C ASP A 72 31.64 -6.30 -36.91
N ASN A 73 30.66 -6.49 -36.04
CA ASN A 73 30.57 -5.89 -34.67
C ASN A 73 30.52 -4.36 -34.63
N ILE A 74 30.34 -3.70 -35.77
CA ILE A 74 30.23 -2.24 -35.86
C ILE A 74 28.77 -1.87 -36.15
N ILE A 75 28.20 -0.96 -35.31
CA ILE A 75 26.83 -0.42 -35.52
C ILE A 75 26.90 0.67 -36.58
N ASN A 76 26.19 0.48 -37.69
CA ASN A 76 26.08 1.49 -38.72
C ASN A 76 24.95 2.45 -38.44
N PHE A 77 25.25 3.60 -37.84
CA PHE A 77 24.27 4.61 -37.42
C PHE A 77 23.48 5.19 -38.59
N LYS A 78 24.07 5.26 -39.80
CA LYS A 78 23.38 5.74 -41.00
C LYS A 78 22.24 4.79 -41.39
N VAL A 79 22.52 3.49 -41.41
CA VAL A 79 21.51 2.47 -41.70
C VAL A 79 20.40 2.47 -40.64
N LEU A 80 20.77 2.64 -39.35
CA LEU A 80 19.81 2.77 -38.27
C LEU A 80 18.90 3.99 -38.46
N TYR A 81 19.47 5.14 -38.83
CA TYR A 81 18.71 6.35 -39.08
C TYR A 81 17.74 6.17 -40.28
N ASP A 82 18.20 5.57 -41.38
CA ASP A 82 17.38 5.35 -42.59
C ASP A 82 16.20 4.40 -42.25
N VAL A 83 16.42 3.34 -41.50
CA VAL A 83 15.38 2.39 -41.02
C VAL A 83 14.37 3.10 -40.10
N LEU A 84 14.85 3.92 -39.17
CA LEU A 84 14.00 4.68 -38.27
C LEU A 84 13.19 5.74 -39.03
N HIS A 85 13.80 6.39 -39.99
CA HIS A 85 13.14 7.40 -40.83
C HIS A 85 12.07 6.78 -41.73
N GLU A 86 12.34 5.63 -42.34
CA GLU A 86 11.37 4.89 -43.17
C GLU A 86 10.18 4.41 -42.33
N GLY A 87 10.45 3.97 -41.07
CA GLY A 87 9.45 3.56 -40.07
C GLY A 87 8.80 4.70 -39.30
N SER A 88 9.26 5.95 -39.45
CA SER A 88 8.89 7.08 -38.58
C SER A 88 7.38 7.32 -38.49
N ARG A 89 6.63 7.12 -39.55
CA ARG A 89 5.17 7.26 -39.55
C ARG A 89 4.49 6.27 -38.65
N TYR A 90 4.92 5.03 -38.67
CA TYR A 90 4.37 3.97 -37.79
C TYR A 90 4.77 4.18 -36.35
N ILE A 91 6.02 4.56 -36.08
CA ILE A 91 6.54 4.89 -34.78
C ILE A 91 5.75 6.06 -34.20
N PHE A 92 5.58 7.14 -34.97
CA PHE A 92 4.81 8.32 -34.53
C PHE A 92 3.35 7.97 -34.23
N LEU A 93 2.71 7.21 -35.10
CA LEU A 93 1.31 6.82 -34.94
C LEU A 93 1.11 5.94 -33.72
N PHE A 94 2.03 5.00 -33.47
CA PHE A 94 1.98 4.12 -32.31
C PHE A 94 2.24 4.87 -31.00
N THR A 95 3.26 5.74 -30.97
CA THR A 95 3.54 6.58 -29.79
C THR A 95 2.42 7.56 -29.50
N PHE A 96 1.82 8.16 -30.55
CA PHE A 96 0.67 9.03 -30.40
C PHE A 96 -0.55 8.28 -29.82
N PHE A 97 -0.79 7.06 -30.27
CA PHE A 97 -1.88 6.23 -29.76
C PHE A 97 -1.68 5.85 -28.30
N ILE A 98 -0.46 5.45 -27.90
CA ILE A 98 -0.12 5.17 -26.50
C ILE A 98 -0.27 6.44 -25.64
N MET A 99 0.19 7.58 -26.13
CA MET A 99 0.03 8.87 -25.45
C MET A 99 -1.45 9.20 -25.23
N LEU A 100 -2.28 8.98 -26.24
CA LEU A 100 -3.73 9.23 -26.15
C LEU A 100 -4.40 8.31 -25.12
N ILE A 101 -4.02 7.04 -25.08
CA ILE A 101 -4.47 6.10 -24.03
C ILE A 101 -4.00 6.57 -22.65
N GLY A 102 -2.75 7.01 -22.53
CA GLY A 102 -2.18 7.51 -21.27
C GLY A 102 -2.93 8.74 -20.74
N VAL A 103 -3.17 9.71 -21.61
CA VAL A 103 -3.96 10.90 -21.28
C VAL A 103 -5.40 10.54 -20.93
N GLY A 104 -6.03 9.68 -21.74
CA GLY A 104 -7.40 9.21 -21.48
C GLY A 104 -7.52 8.48 -20.15
N SER A 105 -6.58 7.60 -19.82
CA SER A 105 -6.56 6.90 -18.52
C SER A 105 -6.36 7.84 -17.34
N SER A 106 -5.61 8.94 -17.51
CA SER A 106 -5.37 9.93 -16.46
C SER A 106 -6.66 10.59 -15.95
N PHE A 107 -7.67 10.76 -16.83
CA PHE A 107 -8.97 11.30 -16.44
C PHE A 107 -9.86 10.31 -15.67
N LEU A 108 -9.56 9.02 -15.75
CA LEU A 108 -10.32 7.98 -15.03
C LEU A 108 -9.85 7.78 -13.59
N PHE A 109 -8.65 8.26 -13.23
CA PHE A 109 -8.16 8.12 -11.87
C PHE A 109 -8.89 9.06 -10.90
N THR A 110 -9.47 8.49 -9.85
CA THR A 110 -10.07 9.26 -8.76
C THR A 110 -8.97 9.99 -7.97
N LYS A 111 -9.20 11.26 -7.68
CA LYS A 111 -8.28 12.06 -6.85
C LYS A 111 -8.48 11.67 -5.39
N PHE A 112 -7.38 11.46 -4.67
CA PHE A 112 -7.37 11.22 -3.24
C PHE A 112 -6.78 12.43 -2.52
N TYR A 113 -7.36 12.75 -1.39
CA TYR A 113 -6.95 13.86 -0.53
C TYR A 113 -6.53 13.29 0.81
N SER A 114 -5.37 13.72 1.32
CA SER A 114 -4.88 13.35 2.64
C SER A 114 -5.03 14.51 3.61
N ALA A 115 -5.57 14.21 4.79
CA ALA A 115 -5.59 15.10 5.93
C ALA A 115 -4.78 14.48 7.06
N GLU A 116 -3.95 15.29 7.71
CA GLU A 116 -3.06 14.85 8.77
C GLU A 116 -3.38 15.59 10.07
N ILE A 117 -3.37 14.87 11.17
CA ILE A 117 -3.36 15.41 12.52
C ILE A 117 -2.17 14.84 13.29
N SER A 118 -1.61 15.65 14.16
CA SER A 118 -0.52 15.27 15.05
C SER A 118 -0.99 15.29 16.49
N LEU A 119 -0.75 14.21 17.23
CA LEU A 119 -1.05 14.08 18.65
C LEU A 119 0.27 13.96 19.40
N TYR A 120 0.43 14.76 20.42
CA TYR A 120 1.54 14.62 21.35
C TYR A 120 1.00 13.98 22.64
N PRO A 121 1.31 12.71 22.94
CA PRO A 121 0.91 12.13 24.21
C PRO A 121 1.66 12.89 25.29
N ALA A 122 0.93 13.62 26.13
CA ALA A 122 1.51 14.24 27.32
C ALA A 122 2.10 13.09 28.17
N LYS A 123 3.42 12.95 28.13
CA LYS A 123 4.11 12.12 29.10
C LYS A 123 3.82 12.73 30.45
N LYS A 124 3.00 12.06 31.23
CA LYS A 124 2.83 12.42 32.62
C LYS A 124 4.13 12.06 33.30
N ASP A 125 5.09 12.98 33.33
CA ASP A 125 6.28 12.87 34.18
C ASP A 125 5.84 12.96 35.65
N MET A 126 5.03 12.00 36.06
CA MET A 126 4.67 11.80 37.47
C MET A 126 5.85 11.31 38.31
N THR A 127 6.98 11.04 37.68
CA THR A 127 8.16 10.51 38.35
C THR A 127 8.91 11.52 39.23
N GLN A 128 8.76 12.84 38.98
CA GLN A 128 9.51 13.81 39.79
C GLN A 128 8.92 14.09 41.17
N GLY A 129 7.61 13.93 41.39
CA GLY A 129 7.00 14.12 42.71
C GLY A 129 6.72 12.81 43.46
N LEU A 130 6.38 11.75 42.75
CA LEU A 130 6.02 10.46 43.33
C LEU A 130 7.21 9.50 43.50
N GLY A 131 8.34 9.72 42.81
CA GLY A 131 9.53 8.86 42.91
C GLY A 131 10.10 8.79 44.35
N GLN A 132 10.03 9.90 45.07
CA GLN A 132 10.43 9.93 46.50
C GLN A 132 9.43 9.16 47.38
N PHE A 133 8.13 9.29 47.10
CA PHE A 133 7.09 8.52 47.81
C PHE A 133 7.10 7.04 47.42
N GLN A 134 7.45 6.72 46.18
CA GLN A 134 7.58 5.33 45.73
C GLN A 134 8.74 4.61 46.38
N SER A 135 9.88 5.27 46.60
CA SER A 135 11.01 4.72 47.32
C SER A 135 10.69 4.52 48.83
N LEU A 136 9.98 5.48 49.43
CA LEU A 136 9.48 5.33 50.80
C LEU A 136 8.44 4.21 50.91
N ALA A 137 7.53 4.10 49.96
CA ALA A 137 6.53 3.02 49.96
C ALA A 137 7.18 1.65 49.74
N MET A 138 8.20 1.52 48.90
CA MET A 138 9.00 0.28 48.79
C MET A 138 9.73 -0.08 50.04
N ASN A 139 10.32 0.88 50.75
CA ASN A 139 10.99 0.67 52.02
C ASN A 139 10.02 0.23 53.14
N LEU A 140 8.75 0.60 53.03
CA LEU A 140 7.66 0.18 53.89
C LEU A 140 6.98 -1.14 53.43
N GLY A 141 7.59 -1.85 52.47
CA GLY A 141 7.06 -3.13 51.95
C GLY A 141 5.79 -2.96 51.08
N MET A 142 5.49 -1.74 50.63
CA MET A 142 4.32 -1.47 49.81
C MET A 142 4.67 -1.66 48.33
N ASN A 143 4.14 -2.69 47.70
CA ASN A 143 4.20 -2.85 46.24
C ASN A 143 3.33 -1.80 45.59
N THR A 144 3.92 -0.70 45.12
CA THR A 144 3.22 0.25 44.29
C THR A 144 3.03 -0.36 42.91
N PRO A 145 1.82 -0.38 42.36
CA PRO A 145 1.62 -0.87 41.01
C PRO A 145 2.46 -0.02 40.01
N LYS A 146 3.35 -0.67 39.26
CA LYS A 146 4.09 -0.03 38.20
C LYS A 146 3.10 0.49 37.16
N ASN A 147 3.06 1.79 36.98
CA ASN A 147 2.19 2.45 36.02
C ASN A 147 2.89 2.51 34.65
N ASP A 148 3.17 1.35 34.05
CA ASP A 148 3.71 1.21 32.70
C ASP A 148 2.58 1.16 31.66
N GLN A 149 1.63 2.11 31.73
CA GLN A 149 0.61 2.18 30.68
C GLN A 149 1.16 2.88 29.43
N ASN A 150 1.86 2.14 28.63
CA ASN A 150 2.08 2.51 27.22
C ASN A 150 0.80 2.20 26.44
N PHE A 151 -0.05 3.22 26.25
CA PHE A 151 -1.16 3.09 25.33
C PHE A 151 -0.60 2.93 23.90
N ASN A 152 -0.86 1.78 23.29
CA ASN A 152 -0.57 1.61 21.88
C ASN A 152 -1.61 2.40 21.07
N ILE A 153 -1.37 3.71 20.90
CA ILE A 153 -2.29 4.62 20.21
C ILE A 153 -2.58 4.16 18.77
N PRO A 154 -1.61 3.64 18.00
CA PRO A 154 -1.88 3.03 16.70
C PRO A 154 -2.98 1.96 16.72
N ASP A 155 -2.99 1.09 17.74
CA ASP A 155 -4.02 0.05 17.86
C ASP A 155 -5.38 0.63 18.27
N VAL A 156 -5.38 1.66 19.12
CA VAL A 156 -6.62 2.38 19.49
C VAL A 156 -7.24 3.03 18.25
N VAL A 157 -6.45 3.71 17.42
CA VAL A 157 -6.93 4.35 16.18
C VAL A 157 -7.54 3.33 15.21
N LYS A 158 -6.92 2.17 15.05
CA LYS A 158 -7.39 1.09 14.16
C LYS A 158 -8.43 0.19 14.81
N SER A 159 -8.85 0.50 16.03
CA SER A 159 -9.84 -0.30 16.75
C SER A 159 -11.20 -0.32 16.07
N ARG A 160 -11.91 -1.44 16.20
CA ARG A 160 -13.30 -1.57 15.73
C ARG A 160 -14.24 -0.53 16.34
N LEU A 161 -13.93 -0.06 17.53
CA LEU A 161 -14.74 0.96 18.22
C LEU A 161 -14.74 2.27 17.43
N ILE A 162 -13.57 2.82 17.11
CA ILE A 162 -13.41 4.06 16.35
C ILE A 162 -13.94 3.89 14.95
N ALA A 163 -13.59 2.78 14.28
CA ALA A 163 -14.06 2.47 12.93
C ALA A 163 -15.59 2.44 12.85
N ASN A 164 -16.29 1.75 13.76
CA ASN A 164 -17.75 1.69 13.75
C ASN A 164 -18.40 3.04 14.03
N LYS A 165 -17.86 3.84 14.93
CA LYS A 165 -18.34 5.20 15.16
C LYS A 165 -18.21 6.07 13.92
N ALA A 166 -17.02 6.05 13.27
CA ALA A 166 -16.75 6.83 12.07
C ALA A 166 -17.64 6.42 10.88
N ILE A 167 -17.86 5.13 10.67
CA ILE A 167 -18.66 4.58 9.56
C ILE A 167 -20.15 4.94 9.72
N ASN A 168 -20.67 4.93 10.95
CA ASN A 168 -22.07 5.23 11.22
C ASN A 168 -22.40 6.72 11.23
N GLN A 169 -21.39 7.57 11.41
CA GLN A 169 -21.53 9.02 11.40
C GLN A 169 -21.80 9.54 9.98
N ARG A 170 -22.55 10.66 9.90
CA ARG A 170 -22.77 11.38 8.65
C ARG A 170 -21.72 12.48 8.50
N TRP A 171 -21.08 12.50 7.36
CA TRP A 171 -20.01 13.44 7.03
C TRP A 171 -20.46 14.43 5.98
N LEU A 172 -20.07 15.69 6.14
CA LEU A 172 -20.34 16.73 5.16
C LEU A 172 -19.36 16.56 3.97
N THR A 173 -19.89 16.46 2.78
CA THR A 173 -19.10 16.42 1.53
C THR A 173 -18.76 17.83 1.08
N LYS A 174 -17.83 17.95 0.13
CA LYS A 174 -17.52 19.21 -0.56
C LYS A 174 -18.77 19.86 -1.20
N ASN A 175 -19.74 19.06 -1.61
CA ASN A 175 -20.97 19.54 -2.23
C ASN A 175 -22.07 19.95 -1.23
N GLY A 176 -21.81 19.90 0.09
CA GLY A 176 -22.76 20.24 1.14
C GLY A 176 -23.71 19.12 1.54
N GLU A 177 -23.61 17.93 0.96
CA GLU A 177 -24.42 16.78 1.29
C GLU A 177 -23.87 16.04 2.53
N LYS A 178 -24.76 15.47 3.34
CA LYS A 178 -24.38 14.63 4.49
C LYS A 178 -24.52 13.16 4.14
N ILE A 179 -23.42 12.47 3.96
CA ILE A 179 -23.38 11.05 3.59
C ILE A 179 -22.62 10.22 4.64
N LYS A 180 -22.89 8.91 4.68
CA LYS A 180 -22.08 7.94 5.45
C LYS A 180 -20.90 7.46 4.63
N LEU A 181 -19.83 7.00 5.30
CA LEU A 181 -18.66 6.44 4.60
C LEU A 181 -19.00 5.20 3.76
N ILE A 182 -19.99 4.40 4.19
CA ILE A 182 -20.47 3.24 3.42
C ILE A 182 -21.01 3.66 2.06
N ASP A 183 -21.74 4.79 2.02
CA ASP A 183 -22.35 5.33 0.80
C ASP A 183 -21.28 5.96 -0.10
N LEU A 184 -20.31 6.69 0.49
CA LEU A 184 -19.15 7.24 -0.22
C LEU A 184 -18.39 6.13 -0.96
N TRP A 185 -18.13 5.02 -0.31
CA TRP A 185 -17.40 3.91 -0.89
C TRP A 185 -18.27 2.99 -1.75
N LYS A 186 -19.57 3.28 -1.89
CA LYS A 186 -20.53 2.49 -2.66
C LYS A 186 -20.55 1.01 -2.29
N ILE A 187 -20.22 0.67 -1.05
CA ILE A 187 -20.14 -0.72 -0.59
C ILE A 187 -21.50 -1.42 -0.68
N ASN A 188 -22.58 -0.63 -0.54
CA ASN A 188 -23.96 -1.11 -0.59
C ASN A 188 -24.48 -1.32 -2.03
N LYS A 189 -23.76 -0.83 -3.07
CA LYS A 189 -24.14 -1.11 -4.46
C LYS A 189 -23.56 -2.47 -4.85
N SER A 190 -24.43 -3.43 -5.04
CA SER A 190 -24.08 -4.72 -5.59
C SER A 190 -23.31 -4.53 -6.91
N SER A 191 -22.14 -5.14 -7.02
CA SER A 191 -21.41 -5.23 -8.28
C SER A 191 -22.34 -5.84 -9.33
N LEU A 192 -22.27 -5.39 -10.59
CA LEU A 192 -23.04 -5.96 -11.71
C LEU A 192 -22.92 -7.49 -11.82
N LEU A 193 -21.89 -8.07 -11.19
CA LEU A 193 -21.69 -9.52 -11.09
C LEU A 193 -22.53 -10.21 -10.01
N SER A 194 -23.16 -9.46 -9.08
CA SER A 194 -24.02 -10.05 -8.03
C SER A 194 -25.44 -10.38 -8.52
N ILE A 195 -25.77 -10.05 -9.77
CA ILE A 195 -27.04 -10.45 -10.40
C ILE A 195 -27.16 -11.98 -10.48
N PHE A 196 -26.03 -12.69 -10.44
CA PHE A 196 -25.98 -14.16 -10.47
C PHE A 196 -25.96 -14.82 -9.09
N ASN A 197 -25.88 -14.07 -7.99
CA ASN A 197 -25.82 -14.65 -6.65
C ASN A 197 -26.79 -13.91 -5.72
N SER A 198 -28.01 -14.43 -5.60
CA SER A 198 -29.12 -13.89 -4.80
C SER A 198 -28.96 -14.16 -3.29
N ASN A 199 -27.75 -14.12 -2.76
CA ASN A 199 -27.55 -14.14 -1.33
C ASN A 199 -27.80 -12.73 -0.79
N THR A 200 -28.78 -12.57 0.07
CA THR A 200 -29.01 -11.39 0.91
C THR A 200 -27.67 -10.98 1.50
N ILE A 201 -27.13 -9.84 1.05
CA ILE A 201 -25.85 -9.33 1.55
C ILE A 201 -26.05 -9.06 3.04
N ASP A 202 -25.45 -9.90 3.87
CA ASP A 202 -25.57 -9.80 5.33
C ASP A 202 -25.04 -8.43 5.77
N SER A 203 -25.85 -7.74 6.57
CA SER A 203 -25.49 -6.41 7.10
C SER A 203 -24.17 -6.42 7.87
N LEU A 204 -23.83 -7.58 8.46
CA LEU A 204 -22.54 -7.81 9.14
C LEU A 204 -21.37 -7.82 8.16
N TYR A 205 -21.54 -8.45 6.99
CA TYR A 205 -20.52 -8.46 5.95
C TYR A 205 -20.21 -7.05 5.41
N ILE A 206 -21.26 -6.24 5.19
CA ILE A 206 -21.12 -4.84 4.75
C ILE A 206 -20.33 -4.05 5.79
N LYS A 207 -20.67 -4.19 7.08
CA LYS A 207 -19.97 -3.51 8.17
C LYS A 207 -18.51 -3.93 8.26
N GLU A 208 -18.23 -5.21 8.15
CA GLU A 208 -16.86 -5.70 8.22
C GLU A 208 -16.00 -5.21 7.03
N LYS A 209 -16.58 -5.21 5.83
CA LYS A 209 -15.94 -4.65 4.63
C LYS A 209 -15.68 -3.15 4.79
N ALA A 210 -16.63 -2.42 5.39
CA ALA A 210 -16.49 -1.00 5.68
C ALA A 210 -15.39 -0.73 6.72
N VAL A 211 -15.28 -1.55 7.77
CA VAL A 211 -14.20 -1.45 8.77
C VAL A 211 -12.83 -1.71 8.15
N LYS A 212 -12.71 -2.74 7.32
CA LYS A 212 -11.45 -3.03 6.61
C LYS A 212 -11.07 -1.87 5.68
N LYS A 213 -12.05 -1.32 4.94
CA LYS A 213 -11.83 -0.17 4.05
C LYS A 213 -11.43 1.08 4.86
N PHE A 214 -12.09 1.35 5.98
CA PHE A 214 -11.75 2.46 6.87
C PHE A 214 -10.30 2.35 7.34
N ASN A 215 -9.89 1.20 7.86
CA ASN A 215 -8.53 0.98 8.33
C ASN A 215 -7.48 1.09 7.22
N SER A 216 -7.81 0.75 5.97
CA SER A 216 -6.92 0.93 4.82
C SER A 216 -6.74 2.40 4.40
N CYS A 217 -7.71 3.27 4.75
CA CYS A 217 -7.63 4.70 4.48
C CYS A 217 -6.86 5.48 5.56
N ILE A 218 -6.44 4.81 6.64
CA ILE A 218 -5.78 5.45 7.78
C ILE A 218 -4.36 4.92 7.94
N SER A 219 -3.41 5.84 7.97
CA SER A 219 -2.01 5.58 8.33
C SER A 219 -1.70 6.23 9.68
N VAL A 220 -1.06 5.47 10.56
CA VAL A 220 -0.61 5.97 11.86
C VAL A 220 0.88 5.73 11.97
N ILE A 221 1.63 6.78 12.20
CA ILE A 221 3.09 6.74 12.34
C ILE A 221 3.44 7.36 13.69
N GLU A 222 4.15 6.61 14.51
CA GLU A 222 4.71 7.08 15.76
C GLU A 222 6.22 7.34 15.59
N ASP A 223 6.62 8.56 15.84
CA ASP A 223 8.04 8.92 15.90
C ASP A 223 8.58 8.53 17.28
N ARG A 224 9.41 7.50 17.31
CA ARG A 224 9.99 6.97 18.55
C ARG A 224 10.90 7.94 19.27
N LEU A 225 11.47 8.91 18.58
CA LEU A 225 12.38 9.89 19.17
C LEU A 225 11.63 11.02 19.87
N SER A 226 10.63 11.58 19.18
CA SER A 226 9.82 12.68 19.70
C SER A 226 8.58 12.22 20.46
N GLY A 227 8.13 10.97 20.26
CA GLY A 227 6.86 10.47 20.74
C GLY A 227 5.65 11.07 20.01
N LEU A 228 5.87 11.82 18.93
CA LEU A 228 4.81 12.41 18.12
C LEU A 228 4.07 11.34 17.34
N ILE A 229 2.75 11.32 17.47
CA ILE A 229 1.90 10.41 16.72
C ILE A 229 1.20 11.18 15.62
N ARG A 230 1.43 10.73 14.40
CA ARG A 230 0.89 11.31 13.19
C ARG A 230 -0.17 10.40 12.61
N ILE A 231 -1.39 10.90 12.48
CA ILE A 231 -2.54 10.17 11.93
C ILE A 231 -2.91 10.83 10.62
N THR A 232 -2.78 10.08 9.53
CA THR A 232 -3.10 10.53 8.18
C THR A 232 -4.31 9.77 7.68
N THR A 233 -5.33 10.47 7.18
CA THR A 233 -6.52 9.89 6.55
C THR A 233 -6.53 10.26 5.08
N THR A 234 -6.72 9.27 4.20
CA THR A 234 -6.73 9.47 2.75
C THR A 234 -8.08 9.05 2.18
N LEU A 235 -8.86 10.03 1.65
CA LEU A 235 -10.21 9.82 1.13
C LEU A 235 -10.43 10.58 -0.18
N GLU A 236 -11.51 10.26 -0.89
CA GLU A 236 -11.87 10.87 -2.17
C GLU A 236 -12.40 12.31 -2.02
N ASP A 237 -12.93 12.65 -0.84
CA ASP A 237 -13.46 13.98 -0.54
C ASP A 237 -12.57 14.69 0.51
N PRO A 238 -12.08 15.91 0.24
CA PRO A 238 -11.16 16.63 1.13
C PRO A 238 -11.81 17.03 2.47
N ILE A 239 -13.10 17.37 2.47
CA ILE A 239 -13.80 17.78 3.69
C ILE A 239 -14.03 16.56 4.58
N ILE A 240 -14.40 15.43 3.99
CA ILE A 240 -14.55 14.18 4.74
C ILE A 240 -13.19 13.73 5.28
N ALA A 241 -12.10 13.82 4.49
CA ALA A 241 -10.77 13.45 4.96
C ALA A 241 -10.36 14.24 6.21
N ALA A 242 -10.53 15.58 6.17
CA ALA A 242 -10.24 16.44 7.32
C ALA A 242 -11.19 16.16 8.50
N GLY A 243 -12.49 15.96 8.22
CA GLY A 243 -13.47 15.63 9.24
C GLY A 243 -13.16 14.32 9.96
N VAL A 244 -12.82 13.28 9.23
CA VAL A 244 -12.46 11.97 9.79
C VAL A 244 -11.16 12.04 10.58
N ALA A 245 -10.13 12.77 10.11
CA ALA A 245 -8.89 12.98 10.84
C ALA A 245 -9.16 13.62 12.21
N ASN A 246 -9.88 14.74 12.23
CA ASN A 246 -10.24 15.45 13.44
C ASN A 246 -11.09 14.59 14.39
N PHE A 247 -12.01 13.81 13.85
CA PHE A 247 -12.83 12.89 14.63
C PHE A 247 -11.99 11.83 15.31
N ILE A 248 -11.07 11.20 14.58
CA ILE A 248 -10.16 10.20 15.15
C ILE A 248 -9.34 10.81 16.28
N GLY A 249 -8.77 12.00 16.08
CA GLY A 249 -8.00 12.70 17.11
C GLY A 249 -8.81 12.94 18.38
N LYS A 250 -10.05 13.40 18.23
CA LYS A 250 -10.98 13.61 19.34
C LYS A 250 -11.32 12.31 20.06
N GLU A 251 -11.62 11.23 19.33
CA GLU A 251 -11.96 9.94 19.93
C GLU A 251 -10.76 9.33 20.68
N VAL A 252 -9.56 9.45 20.14
CA VAL A 252 -8.32 9.01 20.80
C VAL A 252 -8.09 9.82 22.09
N GLN A 253 -8.28 11.13 22.05
CA GLN A 253 -8.15 11.99 23.23
C GLN A 253 -9.16 11.60 24.32
N LEU A 254 -10.41 11.38 23.94
CA LEU A 254 -11.47 10.94 24.88
C LEU A 254 -11.16 9.57 25.45
N TYR A 255 -10.64 8.65 24.64
CA TYR A 255 -10.23 7.32 25.11
C TYR A 255 -9.11 7.41 26.16
N ILE A 256 -8.05 8.17 25.88
CA ILE A 256 -6.93 8.38 26.81
C ILE A 256 -7.41 9.04 28.10
N GLN A 257 -8.26 10.08 28.00
CA GLN A 257 -8.80 10.75 29.18
C GLN A 257 -9.64 9.82 30.05
N LYS A 258 -10.50 9.01 29.46
CA LYS A 258 -11.33 8.04 30.17
C LYS A 258 -10.48 7.00 30.90
N GLU A 259 -9.46 6.48 30.22
CA GLU A 259 -8.58 5.45 30.79
C GLU A 259 -7.75 6.01 31.95
N ASN A 260 -7.15 7.20 31.76
CA ASN A 260 -6.43 7.90 32.82
C ASN A 260 -7.33 8.20 34.04
N SER A 261 -8.57 8.60 33.81
CA SER A 261 -9.53 8.87 34.89
C SER A 261 -9.89 7.58 35.64
N ALA A 262 -10.14 6.48 34.93
CA ALA A 262 -10.42 5.18 35.54
C ALA A 262 -9.24 4.68 36.39
N GLN A 263 -8.03 4.83 35.88
CA GLN A 263 -6.80 4.47 36.57
C GLN A 263 -6.60 5.33 37.84
N SER A 264 -6.72 6.64 37.73
CA SER A 264 -6.60 7.56 38.87
C SER A 264 -7.64 7.26 39.96
N THR A 265 -8.85 6.82 39.58
CA THR A 265 -9.87 6.41 40.55
C THR A 265 -9.47 5.13 41.27
N LYS A 266 -8.92 4.12 40.59
CA LYS A 266 -8.41 2.89 41.18
C LYS A 266 -7.25 3.18 42.13
N GLU A 267 -6.32 4.02 41.73
CA GLU A 267 -5.19 4.42 42.56
C GLU A 267 -5.67 5.14 43.83
N LYS A 268 -6.61 6.07 43.71
CA LYS A 268 -7.22 6.78 44.84
C LYS A 268 -7.89 5.81 45.82
N SER A 269 -8.67 4.84 45.31
CA SER A 269 -9.35 3.86 46.17
C SER A 269 -8.33 2.98 46.94
N PHE A 270 -7.29 2.50 46.24
CA PHE A 270 -6.21 1.74 46.84
C PHE A 270 -5.48 2.52 47.94
N ILE A 271 -5.09 3.76 47.66
CA ILE A 271 -4.41 4.62 48.62
C ILE A 271 -5.31 4.89 49.85
N SER A 272 -6.61 5.19 49.62
CA SER A 272 -7.53 5.45 50.73
C SER A 272 -7.74 4.24 51.63
N GLU A 273 -7.84 3.05 51.08
CA GLU A 273 -7.93 1.79 51.83
C GLU A 273 -6.66 1.56 52.62
N ARG A 274 -5.48 1.75 52.02
CA ARG A 274 -4.21 1.56 52.70
C ARG A 274 -4.00 2.57 53.83
N VAL A 275 -4.36 3.82 53.67
CA VAL A 275 -4.34 4.84 54.71
C VAL A 275 -5.22 4.42 55.88
N ALA A 276 -6.40 3.87 55.61
CA ALA A 276 -7.30 3.40 56.71
C ALA A 276 -6.70 2.21 57.49
N ILE A 277 -5.99 1.29 56.80
CA ILE A 277 -5.30 0.17 57.43
C ILE A 277 -4.16 0.68 58.33
N VAL A 278 -3.26 1.48 57.77
CA VAL A 278 -2.09 2.02 58.50
C VAL A 278 -2.53 2.88 59.69
N LYS A 279 -3.63 3.62 59.59
CA LYS A 279 -4.18 4.39 60.71
C LYS A 279 -4.62 3.47 61.84
N LYS A 280 -5.27 2.34 61.55
CA LYS A 280 -5.64 1.35 62.55
C LYS A 280 -4.41 0.68 63.19
N GLU A 281 -3.40 0.34 62.42
CA GLU A 281 -2.14 -0.22 62.89
C GLU A 281 -1.41 0.76 63.85
N LEU A 282 -1.38 2.04 63.47
CA LEU A 282 -0.82 3.10 64.31
C LEU A 282 -1.57 3.23 65.64
N GLU A 283 -2.92 3.31 65.56
CA GLU A 283 -3.77 3.41 66.78
C GLU A 283 -3.57 2.22 67.69
N PHE A 284 -3.48 1.00 67.15
CA PHE A 284 -3.19 -0.19 67.91
C PHE A 284 -1.79 -0.14 68.55
N SER A 285 -0.77 0.31 67.82
CA SER A 285 0.60 0.45 68.34
C SER A 285 0.69 1.51 69.45
N GLU A 286 0.00 2.65 69.26
CA GLU A 286 -0.08 3.72 70.28
C GLU A 286 -0.76 3.22 71.56
N LEU A 287 -1.85 2.47 71.45
CA LEU A 287 -2.51 1.87 72.62
C LEU A 287 -1.62 0.85 73.29
N SER A 288 -0.93 0.02 72.54
CA SER A 288 0.02 -0.98 73.10
C SER A 288 1.18 -0.31 73.84
N LEU A 289 1.69 0.78 73.26
CA LEU A 289 2.74 1.57 73.90
C LEU A 289 2.26 2.25 75.18
N LYS A 290 1.07 2.78 75.18
CA LYS A 290 0.43 3.36 76.36
C LYS A 290 0.28 2.34 77.47
N ASP A 291 -0.34 1.22 77.13
CA ASP A 291 -0.48 0.07 78.11
C ASP A 291 0.85 -0.40 78.69
N PHE A 292 1.89 -0.51 77.87
CA PHE A 292 3.23 -0.85 78.32
C PHE A 292 3.78 0.17 79.31
N LYS A 293 3.67 1.46 79.02
CA LYS A 293 4.12 2.55 79.92
C LYS A 293 3.34 2.62 81.19
N GLU A 294 2.03 2.35 81.20
CA GLU A 294 1.19 2.34 82.37
C GLU A 294 1.51 1.15 83.33
N ARG A 295 1.84 -0.02 82.72
CA ARG A 295 2.17 -1.23 83.52
C ARG A 295 3.62 -1.23 84.07
N ASN A 296 4.53 -0.53 83.34
CA ASN A 296 5.97 -0.56 83.66
C ASN A 296 6.48 0.85 83.95
N ARG A 297 5.98 1.53 84.95
CA ARG A 297 6.31 2.95 85.25
C ARG A 297 7.79 3.19 85.57
N GLY A 298 8.64 2.23 85.73
CA GLY A 298 10.09 2.32 85.90
C GLY A 298 10.90 1.61 84.84
N PHE A 299 10.36 1.50 83.63
CA PHE A 299 10.99 0.74 82.49
C PHE A 299 12.34 1.30 82.07
N GLU A 300 12.59 2.60 82.26
CA GLU A 300 13.83 3.26 81.90
C GLU A 300 15.04 2.74 82.76
N ASP A 301 14.77 2.27 83.96
CA ASP A 301 15.80 1.71 84.90
C ASP A 301 16.08 0.20 84.69
N SER A 302 15.31 -0.44 83.79
CA SER A 302 15.47 -1.87 83.49
C SER A 302 15.94 -2.07 82.03
N PRO A 303 17.17 -2.61 81.81
CA PRO A 303 17.66 -2.89 80.46
C PRO A 303 16.78 -3.83 79.63
N GLU A 304 16.13 -4.83 80.30
CA GLU A 304 15.27 -5.81 79.65
C GLU A 304 13.97 -5.15 79.16
N LEU A 305 13.33 -4.30 79.98
CA LEU A 305 12.13 -3.57 79.66
C LEU A 305 12.39 -2.49 78.65
N PHE A 306 13.58 -1.84 78.65
CA PHE A 306 14.01 -0.89 77.62
C PHE A 306 14.17 -1.52 76.24
N MET A 307 14.70 -2.77 76.14
CA MET A 307 14.74 -3.50 74.89
C MET A 307 13.35 -3.78 74.33
N ILE A 308 12.40 -4.22 75.13
CA ILE A 308 11.01 -4.48 74.72
C ILE A 308 10.34 -3.16 74.23
N PHE A 309 10.59 -2.06 74.94
CA PHE A 309 10.09 -0.75 74.56
C PHE A 309 10.61 -0.30 73.18
N SER A 310 11.88 -0.61 72.86
CA SER A 310 12.49 -0.26 71.59
C SER A 310 11.96 -1.07 70.38
N GLN A 311 11.23 -2.16 70.63
CA GLN A 311 10.61 -3.02 69.61
C GLN A 311 9.13 -2.72 69.42
N LEU A 312 8.47 -1.97 70.30
CA LEU A 312 7.08 -1.49 70.19
C LEU A 312 6.96 -0.22 69.36
#